data_e6e84645ae61ed0386dcccc57a05032d
#
_entry.id   e6e84645ae61ed0386dcccc57a05032d
#
_cell.length_a   1.000
_cell.length_b   1.000
_cell.length_c   1.000
_cell.angle_alpha   90.00
_cell.angle_beta   90.00
_cell.angle_gamma   90.00
#
_symmetry.space_group_name_H-M   'P 1'
#
loop_
_entity.id
_entity.type
_entity.pdbx_description
1 polymer ?
#
loop_
_entity_poly.entity_id
_entity_poly.type
_entity_poly.pdbx_seq_one_letter_code
_entity_poly.pdbx_strand_id
1 'polypeptide(L)'
;MDMKKITCIVLVLVLSLSFVSVAFAGGVTGNFKKGKISEVDLQNKSIIFTPADSADKMVLRVDNSVSLEKIRLNEEVMVDLGEGERSDVVTKITTMFIGLELKQFLFILFVGFVGGLVSGFIGSGGAFVLTPGMMSLGVPAAVAVASNMCHKFPKAMVGSFKRYKYGQVDLKLGLIMAASAVLGVKLGIKFQQYIFHKWGAAGSNLYVSLAFVFILVTVGGYVFYDAWKSSKDTGEEKTSKLALKLQSINIPPMIYFKKANVRISLWFTIPVGFATGLLAATIAVGGFIGVPGMMYVVGAPGLIASATELVIAFVMGCAGSIEWALKGLVDIRLTLLILFASLFGVQLGALGTTYVKDHMIKVVMGTIMLIVAVSRGLAVPKYLTDLGILSLEKGTTSLLMNTSFAIMTIALLTGAVIILVNMWKGMRKQKTAEAVEALEHGKI
;
A
#
# COMPACT_ATOMS: atom_id res chain seq x y z
N MET A 1 -21.49 12.39 15.84
CA MET A 1 -20.87 11.20 16.48
C MET A 1 -19.56 11.65 17.09
N ASP A 2 -19.39 11.46 18.40
CA ASP A 2 -18.23 11.99 19.13
C ASP A 2 -16.93 11.40 18.57
N MET A 3 -16.01 12.26 18.14
CA MET A 3 -14.72 11.86 17.54
C MET A 3 -13.88 10.97 18.45
N LYS A 4 -14.03 11.08 19.77
CA LYS A 4 -13.41 10.15 20.74
C LYS A 4 -13.91 8.71 20.53
N LYS A 5 -15.22 8.54 20.29
CA LYS A 5 -15.81 7.22 20.01
C LYS A 5 -15.31 6.67 18.68
N ILE A 6 -15.18 7.52 17.63
CA ILE A 6 -14.63 7.09 16.34
C ILE A 6 -13.17 6.64 16.49
N THR A 7 -12.33 7.42 17.18
CA THR A 7 -10.91 7.08 17.36
C THR A 7 -10.75 5.81 18.22
N CYS A 8 -11.55 5.65 19.30
CA CYS A 8 -11.56 4.42 20.09
C CYS A 8 -12.07 3.22 19.28
N ILE A 9 -13.15 3.36 18.51
CA ILE A 9 -13.68 2.28 17.66
C ILE A 9 -12.65 1.88 16.61
N VAL A 10 -12.01 2.85 15.96
CA VAL A 10 -10.95 2.59 14.97
C VAL A 10 -9.72 1.95 15.62
N LEU A 11 -9.30 2.40 16.80
CA LEU A 11 -8.18 1.78 17.54
C LEU A 11 -8.51 0.35 17.97
N VAL A 12 -9.73 0.10 18.46
CA VAL A 12 -10.21 -1.25 18.81
C VAL A 12 -10.35 -2.12 17.57
N LEU A 13 -10.85 -1.59 16.44
CA LEU A 13 -10.91 -2.31 15.17
C LEU A 13 -9.51 -2.62 14.64
N VAL A 14 -8.59 -1.68 14.67
CA VAL A 14 -7.19 -1.89 14.30
C VAL A 14 -6.53 -2.95 15.18
N LEU A 15 -6.72 -2.88 16.49
CA LEU A 15 -6.18 -3.86 17.45
C LEU A 15 -6.86 -5.22 17.34
N SER A 16 -8.17 -5.30 17.15
CA SER A 16 -8.87 -6.58 16.99
C SER A 16 -8.56 -7.27 15.66
N LEU A 17 -8.44 -6.49 14.57
CA LEU A 17 -8.01 -7.02 13.28
C LEU A 17 -6.53 -7.44 13.28
N SER A 18 -5.69 -6.83 14.14
CA SER A 18 -4.29 -7.24 14.28
C SER A 18 -4.14 -8.57 15.02
N PHE A 19 -4.96 -8.85 16.03
CA PHE A 19 -5.02 -10.19 16.63
C PHE A 19 -5.43 -11.26 15.61
N VAL A 20 -6.34 -10.92 14.71
CA VAL A 20 -6.74 -11.77 13.59
C VAL A 20 -5.55 -12.02 12.65
N SER A 21 -4.77 -11.00 12.30
CA SER A 21 -3.64 -11.16 11.35
C SER A 21 -2.45 -11.93 11.94
N VAL A 22 -2.16 -11.81 13.23
CA VAL A 22 -1.10 -12.61 13.91
C VAL A 22 -1.50 -14.09 14.00
N ALA A 23 -2.78 -14.39 14.22
CA ALA A 23 -3.29 -15.76 14.22
C ALA A 23 -3.26 -16.43 12.83
N PHE A 24 -3.01 -15.65 11.75
CA PHE A 24 -3.08 -16.10 10.36
C PHE A 24 -1.73 -16.13 9.63
N ALA A 25 -0.62 -15.95 10.32
CA ALA A 25 0.73 -16.04 9.74
C ALA A 25 1.13 -17.45 9.26
N GLY A 26 0.20 -18.41 9.23
CA GLY A 26 0.37 -19.69 8.55
C GLY A 26 0.25 -19.45 7.04
N GLY A 27 1.39 -19.37 6.34
CA GLY A 27 1.42 -19.36 4.88
C GLY A 27 0.68 -20.58 4.32
N VAL A 28 -0.06 -20.37 3.25
CA VAL A 28 -0.70 -21.46 2.50
C VAL A 28 0.41 -22.28 1.82
N THR A 29 0.96 -23.25 2.56
CA THR A 29 1.86 -24.26 2.04
C THR A 29 1.05 -25.54 1.87
N GLY A 30 0.53 -25.78 0.66
CA GLY A 30 -0.25 -26.98 0.35
C GLY A 30 -0.50 -27.07 -1.14
N ASN A 31 -0.77 -28.29 -1.62
CA ASN A 31 -1.19 -28.53 -3.00
C ASN A 31 -2.68 -28.20 -3.11
N PHE A 32 -3.01 -26.91 -3.31
CA PHE A 32 -4.39 -26.45 -3.40
C PHE A 32 -4.78 -26.10 -4.83
N LYS A 33 -6.05 -26.31 -5.17
CA LYS A 33 -6.67 -25.85 -6.42
C LYS A 33 -7.89 -24.99 -6.12
N LYS A 34 -8.04 -23.91 -6.88
CA LYS A 34 -9.23 -23.05 -6.84
C LYS A 34 -10.19 -23.43 -7.97
N GLY A 35 -11.48 -23.40 -7.70
CA GLY A 35 -12.47 -23.75 -8.71
C GLY A 35 -13.88 -23.79 -8.14
N LYS A 36 -14.76 -24.51 -8.85
CA LYS A 36 -16.16 -24.70 -8.46
C LYS A 36 -16.48 -26.18 -8.33
N ILE A 37 -17.29 -26.53 -7.33
CA ILE A 37 -17.85 -27.85 -7.20
C ILE A 37 -19.20 -27.85 -7.92
N SER A 38 -19.30 -28.64 -8.99
CA SER A 38 -20.53 -28.76 -9.77
C SER A 38 -21.44 -29.87 -9.28
N GLU A 39 -20.89 -30.90 -8.62
CA GLU A 39 -21.65 -32.05 -8.12
C GLU A 39 -20.98 -32.64 -6.89
N VAL A 40 -21.78 -33.16 -5.97
CA VAL A 40 -21.32 -33.85 -4.74
C VAL A 40 -21.98 -35.20 -4.65
N ASP A 41 -21.18 -36.26 -4.63
CA ASP A 41 -21.63 -37.62 -4.39
C ASP A 41 -21.36 -38.01 -2.93
N LEU A 42 -22.42 -38.03 -2.14
CA LEU A 42 -22.33 -38.33 -0.72
C LEU A 42 -22.08 -39.83 -0.45
N GLN A 43 -22.50 -40.73 -1.40
CA GLN A 43 -22.35 -42.19 -1.24
C GLN A 43 -20.89 -42.60 -1.47
N ASN A 44 -20.28 -42.08 -2.54
CA ASN A 44 -18.91 -42.42 -2.92
C ASN A 44 -17.88 -41.44 -2.34
N LYS A 45 -18.30 -40.41 -1.54
CA LYS A 45 -17.47 -39.33 -0.99
C LYS A 45 -16.57 -38.72 -2.05
N SER A 46 -17.17 -38.30 -3.16
CA SER A 46 -16.48 -37.66 -4.26
C SER A 46 -17.16 -36.37 -4.67
N ILE A 47 -16.38 -35.47 -5.29
CA ILE A 47 -16.87 -34.21 -5.84
C ILE A 47 -16.44 -34.09 -7.29
N ILE A 48 -17.30 -33.48 -8.13
CA ILE A 48 -16.91 -33.00 -9.45
C ILE A 48 -16.47 -31.57 -9.32
N PHE A 49 -15.18 -31.37 -9.50
CA PHE A 49 -14.50 -30.06 -9.35
C PHE A 49 -14.04 -29.53 -10.70
N THR A 50 -14.33 -28.29 -11.00
CA THR A 50 -13.87 -27.58 -12.19
C THR A 50 -12.87 -26.53 -11.75
N PRO A 51 -11.55 -26.68 -12.05
CA PRO A 51 -10.54 -25.68 -11.72
C PRO A 51 -10.84 -24.33 -12.37
N ALA A 52 -10.42 -23.23 -11.73
CA ALA A 52 -10.62 -21.89 -12.25
C ALA A 52 -9.76 -21.59 -13.49
N ASP A 53 -8.68 -22.32 -13.68
CA ASP A 53 -7.68 -22.20 -14.76
C ASP A 53 -7.89 -23.21 -15.91
N SER A 54 -8.87 -24.13 -15.78
CA SER A 54 -9.21 -25.14 -16.79
C SER A 54 -10.72 -25.33 -16.90
N ALA A 55 -11.19 -25.67 -18.09
CA ALA A 55 -12.59 -26.08 -18.31
C ALA A 55 -12.82 -27.57 -18.01
N ASP A 56 -11.77 -28.34 -17.77
CA ASP A 56 -11.86 -29.81 -17.56
C ASP A 56 -12.40 -30.09 -16.17
N LYS A 57 -13.41 -30.96 -16.12
CA LYS A 57 -13.98 -31.45 -14.87
C LYS A 57 -13.11 -32.54 -14.29
N MET A 58 -12.77 -32.43 -13.03
CA MET A 58 -11.99 -33.43 -12.29
C MET A 58 -12.89 -34.10 -11.25
N VAL A 59 -12.84 -35.42 -11.18
CA VAL A 59 -13.47 -36.20 -10.09
C VAL A 59 -12.43 -36.37 -8.99
N LEU A 60 -12.69 -35.78 -7.82
CA LEU A 60 -11.79 -35.82 -6.66
C LEU A 60 -12.46 -36.60 -5.52
N ARG A 61 -11.73 -37.51 -4.90
CA ARG A 61 -12.16 -38.18 -3.67
C ARG A 61 -12.04 -37.24 -2.50
N VAL A 62 -12.89 -37.36 -1.51
CA VAL A 62 -12.92 -36.51 -0.33
C VAL A 62 -12.59 -37.27 0.92
N ASP A 63 -11.63 -36.80 1.71
CA ASP A 63 -11.24 -37.42 2.97
C ASP A 63 -12.42 -37.48 3.97
N ASN A 64 -12.42 -38.49 4.83
CA ASN A 64 -13.47 -38.70 5.82
C ASN A 64 -13.62 -37.58 6.83
N SER A 65 -12.59 -36.74 7.02
CA SER A 65 -12.58 -35.60 7.90
C SER A 65 -13.35 -34.38 7.36
N VAL A 66 -13.69 -34.38 6.05
CA VAL A 66 -14.35 -33.25 5.38
C VAL A 66 -15.86 -33.47 5.35
N SER A 67 -16.62 -32.52 5.90
CA SER A 67 -18.08 -32.53 5.85
C SER A 67 -18.58 -32.00 4.50
N LEU A 68 -19.26 -32.86 3.73
CA LEU A 68 -19.83 -32.52 2.41
C LEU A 68 -21.21 -31.85 2.51
N GLU A 69 -21.91 -31.96 3.64
CA GLU A 69 -23.29 -31.46 3.83
C GLU A 69 -23.42 -29.94 3.78
N LYS A 70 -22.32 -29.23 4.00
CA LYS A 70 -22.29 -27.75 4.04
C LYS A 70 -21.85 -27.11 2.73
N ILE A 71 -21.57 -27.92 1.71
CA ILE A 71 -21.05 -27.42 0.42
C ILE A 71 -22.23 -26.96 -0.44
N ARG A 72 -22.15 -25.75 -0.91
CA ARG A 72 -23.09 -25.23 -1.91
C ARG A 72 -22.52 -25.43 -3.30
N LEU A 73 -23.34 -25.98 -4.19
CA LEU A 73 -22.95 -26.21 -5.58
C LEU A 73 -22.74 -24.88 -6.32
N ASN A 74 -21.77 -24.88 -7.23
CA ASN A 74 -21.38 -23.72 -8.06
C ASN A 74 -20.80 -22.50 -7.32
N GLU A 75 -20.57 -22.59 -6.00
CA GLU A 75 -19.75 -21.60 -5.28
C GLU A 75 -18.26 -21.79 -5.58
N GLU A 76 -17.52 -20.68 -5.57
CA GLU A 76 -16.05 -20.75 -5.65
C GLU A 76 -15.49 -21.32 -4.35
N VAL A 77 -14.70 -22.36 -4.48
CA VAL A 77 -14.03 -23.03 -3.35
C VAL A 77 -12.55 -23.21 -3.65
N MET A 78 -11.79 -23.34 -2.58
CA MET A 78 -10.43 -23.83 -2.63
C MET A 78 -10.42 -25.23 -2.02
N VAL A 79 -9.86 -26.19 -2.74
CA VAL A 79 -9.66 -27.56 -2.29
C VAL A 79 -8.19 -27.80 -2.02
N ASP A 80 -7.86 -28.28 -0.82
CA ASP A 80 -6.53 -28.75 -0.47
C ASP A 80 -6.44 -30.23 -0.80
N LEU A 81 -5.47 -30.60 -1.62
CA LEU A 81 -5.21 -31.96 -2.04
C LEU A 81 -4.10 -32.58 -1.18
N GLY A 82 -4.19 -33.88 -0.93
CA GLY A 82 -3.14 -34.60 -0.25
C GLY A 82 -1.82 -34.61 -1.03
N GLU A 83 -0.74 -35.00 -0.37
CA GLU A 83 0.59 -35.13 -0.98
C GLU A 83 0.89 -36.57 -1.46
N GLY A 84 1.71 -36.68 -2.50
CA GLY A 84 2.14 -37.98 -3.04
C GLY A 84 1.03 -38.79 -3.67
N GLU A 85 0.85 -40.04 -3.25
CA GLU A 85 -0.18 -40.96 -3.75
C GLU A 85 -1.63 -40.52 -3.44
N ARG A 86 -1.83 -39.52 -2.59
CA ARG A 86 -3.13 -38.90 -2.25
C ARG A 86 -3.41 -37.60 -2.96
N SER A 87 -2.70 -37.30 -4.04
CA SER A 87 -2.86 -36.04 -4.79
C SER A 87 -4.24 -35.85 -5.43
N ASP A 88 -5.07 -36.87 -5.45
CA ASP A 88 -6.46 -36.87 -5.90
C ASP A 88 -7.48 -36.82 -4.74
N VAL A 89 -7.01 -36.78 -3.47
CA VAL A 89 -7.86 -36.77 -2.29
C VAL A 89 -7.93 -35.34 -1.72
N VAL A 90 -9.15 -34.84 -1.60
CA VAL A 90 -9.42 -33.53 -0.96
C VAL A 90 -9.37 -33.69 0.55
N THR A 91 -8.43 -33.02 1.19
CA THR A 91 -8.24 -33.04 2.65
C THR A 91 -8.95 -31.88 3.33
N LYS A 92 -9.26 -30.82 2.58
CA LYS A 92 -10.00 -29.67 3.10
C LYS A 92 -10.69 -28.91 1.96
N ILE A 93 -11.88 -28.40 2.25
CA ILE A 93 -12.64 -27.52 1.35
C ILE A 93 -12.88 -26.21 2.07
N THR A 94 -12.45 -25.11 1.47
CA THR A 94 -12.63 -23.76 2.00
C THR A 94 -13.49 -22.96 1.05
N THR A 95 -14.64 -22.47 1.53
CA THR A 95 -15.49 -21.57 0.76
C THR A 95 -14.78 -20.25 0.53
N MET A 96 -14.89 -19.73 -0.70
CA MET A 96 -14.23 -18.49 -1.09
C MET A 96 -15.28 -17.38 -1.24
N PHE A 97 -14.95 -16.20 -0.76
CA PHE A 97 -15.74 -15.00 -0.97
C PHE A 97 -15.04 -14.11 -1.99
N ILE A 98 -15.67 -13.92 -3.15
CA ILE A 98 -15.07 -13.15 -4.28
C ILE A 98 -13.69 -13.72 -4.70
N GLY A 99 -13.53 -15.07 -4.65
CA GLY A 99 -12.26 -15.73 -4.96
C GLY A 99 -11.18 -15.61 -3.88
N LEU A 100 -11.55 -15.20 -2.66
CA LEU A 100 -10.67 -15.07 -1.49
C LEU A 100 -11.23 -15.88 -0.31
N GLU A 101 -10.35 -16.44 0.51
CA GLU A 101 -10.74 -16.93 1.83
C GLU A 101 -11.21 -15.75 2.71
N LEU A 102 -12.12 -16.00 3.64
CA LEU A 102 -12.59 -14.97 4.58
C LEU A 102 -11.43 -14.23 5.27
N LYS A 103 -10.38 -14.96 5.61
CA LYS A 103 -9.17 -14.41 6.24
C LYS A 103 -8.45 -13.43 5.32
N GLN A 104 -8.21 -13.84 4.07
CA GLN A 104 -7.57 -13.01 3.04
C GLN A 104 -8.42 -11.77 2.75
N PHE A 105 -9.74 -11.94 2.67
CA PHE A 105 -10.69 -10.85 2.50
C PHE A 105 -10.59 -9.81 3.62
N LEU A 106 -10.64 -10.25 4.88
CA LEU A 106 -10.52 -9.36 6.05
C LEU A 106 -9.14 -8.68 6.10
N PHE A 107 -8.07 -9.41 5.76
CA PHE A 107 -6.73 -8.85 5.69
C PHE A 107 -6.61 -7.77 4.61
N ILE A 108 -7.17 -7.98 3.42
CA ILE A 108 -7.14 -6.97 2.35
C ILE A 108 -7.93 -5.72 2.73
N LEU A 109 -9.07 -5.87 3.40
CA LEU A 109 -9.82 -4.72 3.94
C LEU A 109 -8.98 -3.95 4.96
N PHE A 110 -8.32 -4.65 5.88
CA PHE A 110 -7.42 -4.05 6.86
C PHE A 110 -6.25 -3.30 6.21
N VAL A 111 -5.54 -3.97 5.29
CA VAL A 111 -4.44 -3.38 4.52
C VAL A 111 -4.93 -2.17 3.71
N GLY A 112 -6.12 -2.27 3.10
CA GLY A 112 -6.76 -1.17 2.38
C GLY A 112 -7.03 0.04 3.28
N PHE A 113 -7.64 -0.18 4.44
CA PHE A 113 -7.93 0.87 5.41
C PHE A 113 -6.66 1.56 5.92
N VAL A 114 -5.66 0.80 6.36
CA VAL A 114 -4.39 1.35 6.86
C VAL A 114 -3.60 2.03 5.74
N GLY A 115 -3.56 1.41 4.55
CA GLY A 115 -2.96 2.03 3.37
C GLY A 115 -3.63 3.34 2.98
N GLY A 116 -4.95 3.43 3.13
CA GLY A 116 -5.73 4.66 2.98
C GLY A 116 -5.38 5.70 4.04
N LEU A 117 -5.34 5.32 5.31
CA LEU A 117 -4.98 6.18 6.46
C LEU A 117 -3.61 6.81 6.27
N VAL A 118 -2.61 5.99 5.99
CA VAL A 118 -1.23 6.44 5.72
C VAL A 118 -1.17 7.32 4.47
N SER A 119 -1.90 6.95 3.41
CA SER A 119 -1.98 7.74 2.18
C SER A 119 -2.56 9.14 2.41
N GLY A 120 -3.64 9.25 3.15
CA GLY A 120 -4.27 10.53 3.47
C GLY A 120 -3.39 11.43 4.32
N PHE A 121 -2.54 10.82 5.17
CA PHE A 121 -1.64 11.51 6.08
C PHE A 121 -0.32 11.93 5.39
N ILE A 122 0.39 10.99 4.78
CA ILE A 122 1.71 11.21 4.16
C ILE A 122 1.61 11.68 2.70
N GLY A 123 0.48 11.45 2.02
CA GLY A 123 0.34 11.71 0.59
C GLY A 123 0.90 10.62 -0.34
N SER A 124 1.63 9.65 0.18
CA SER A 124 2.39 8.65 -0.59
C SER A 124 1.57 7.59 -1.35
N GLY A 125 0.25 7.66 -1.28
CA GLY A 125 -0.63 6.71 -1.96
C GLY A 125 -0.86 5.38 -1.22
N GLY A 126 -0.17 5.10 -0.10
CA GLY A 126 -0.29 3.86 0.68
C GLY A 126 0.20 2.59 -0.04
N ALA A 127 0.74 2.76 -1.21
CA ALA A 127 1.09 1.68 -2.14
C ALA A 127 2.18 0.74 -1.62
N PHE A 128 3.10 1.26 -0.82
CA PHE A 128 4.21 0.52 -0.21
C PHE A 128 3.75 -0.52 0.82
N VAL A 129 2.53 -0.39 1.28
CA VAL A 129 1.86 -1.34 2.16
C VAL A 129 0.96 -2.27 1.35
N LEU A 130 0.20 -1.69 0.41
CA LEU A 130 -0.79 -2.41 -0.38
C LEU A 130 -0.15 -3.43 -1.32
N THR A 131 0.88 -3.04 -2.08
CA THR A 131 1.56 -3.94 -3.00
C THR A 131 2.22 -5.11 -2.25
N PRO A 132 3.09 -4.88 -1.23
CA PRO A 132 3.62 -5.97 -0.43
C PRO A 132 2.56 -6.80 0.29
N GLY A 133 1.48 -6.18 0.77
CA GLY A 133 0.36 -6.88 1.39
C GLY A 133 -0.31 -7.88 0.43
N MET A 134 -0.60 -7.47 -0.80
CA MET A 134 -1.13 -8.37 -1.84
C MET A 134 -0.11 -9.46 -2.22
N MET A 135 1.17 -9.11 -2.39
CA MET A 135 2.24 -10.08 -2.68
C MET A 135 2.38 -11.13 -1.56
N SER A 136 2.18 -10.74 -0.30
CA SER A 136 2.21 -11.67 0.84
C SER A 136 1.03 -12.66 0.85
N LEU A 137 -0.04 -12.34 0.12
CA LEU A 137 -1.17 -13.25 -0.14
C LEU A 137 -1.00 -14.08 -1.42
N GLY A 138 0.18 -14.04 -2.04
CA GLY A 138 0.48 -14.80 -3.26
C GLY A 138 0.08 -14.11 -4.57
N VAL A 139 -0.38 -12.86 -4.53
CA VAL A 139 -0.69 -12.09 -5.74
C VAL A 139 0.61 -11.75 -6.47
N PRO A 140 0.75 -12.06 -7.78
CA PRO A 140 1.94 -11.68 -8.56
C PRO A 140 2.19 -10.17 -8.51
N ALA A 141 3.47 -9.76 -8.41
CA ALA A 141 3.82 -8.36 -8.23
C ALA A 141 3.26 -7.45 -9.35
N ALA A 142 3.28 -7.89 -10.61
CA ALA A 142 2.73 -7.12 -11.73
C ALA A 142 1.23 -6.84 -11.54
N VAL A 143 0.45 -7.85 -11.10
CA VAL A 143 -0.98 -7.73 -10.81
C VAL A 143 -1.21 -6.83 -9.58
N ALA A 144 -0.40 -7.01 -8.53
CA ALA A 144 -0.47 -6.18 -7.33
C ALA A 144 -0.18 -4.71 -7.62
N VAL A 145 0.84 -4.42 -8.44
CA VAL A 145 1.18 -3.05 -8.88
C VAL A 145 0.05 -2.45 -9.73
N ALA A 146 -0.47 -3.20 -10.71
CA ALA A 146 -1.55 -2.76 -11.59
C ALA A 146 -2.84 -2.45 -10.81
N SER A 147 -3.28 -3.38 -9.96
CA SER A 147 -4.48 -3.24 -9.12
C SER A 147 -4.34 -2.08 -8.12
N ASN A 148 -3.14 -1.91 -7.54
CA ASN A 148 -2.84 -0.79 -6.67
C ASN A 148 -2.85 0.55 -7.41
N MET A 149 -2.35 0.61 -8.65
CA MET A 149 -2.42 1.83 -9.47
C MET A 149 -3.88 2.19 -9.77
N CYS A 150 -4.72 1.20 -10.08
CA CYS A 150 -6.13 1.39 -10.41
C CYS A 150 -6.93 1.91 -9.21
N HIS A 151 -6.72 1.38 -7.99
CA HIS A 151 -7.41 1.91 -6.81
C HIS A 151 -6.90 3.29 -6.38
N LYS A 152 -5.66 3.65 -6.76
CA LYS A 152 -4.99 4.87 -6.32
C LYS A 152 -5.71 6.14 -6.76
N PHE A 153 -6.16 6.23 -8.03
CA PHE A 153 -6.70 7.49 -8.55
C PHE A 153 -8.00 7.94 -7.85
N PRO A 154 -9.04 7.10 -7.63
CA PRO A 154 -10.26 7.57 -6.96
C PRO A 154 -10.00 7.89 -5.48
N LYS A 155 -9.15 7.13 -4.81
CA LYS A 155 -8.73 7.42 -3.44
C LYS A 155 -7.96 8.75 -3.35
N ALA A 156 -7.00 8.98 -4.25
CA ALA A 156 -6.20 10.19 -4.29
C ALA A 156 -7.04 11.42 -4.62
N MET A 157 -8.07 11.27 -5.46
CA MET A 157 -9.07 12.32 -5.72
C MET A 157 -9.76 12.77 -4.42
N VAL A 158 -10.27 11.82 -3.64
CA VAL A 158 -10.93 12.12 -2.35
C VAL A 158 -9.96 12.77 -1.37
N GLY A 159 -8.74 12.23 -1.27
CA GLY A 159 -7.71 12.76 -0.38
C GLY A 159 -7.25 14.18 -0.78
N SER A 160 -6.97 14.40 -2.08
CA SER A 160 -6.54 15.71 -2.58
C SER A 160 -7.62 16.78 -2.40
N PHE A 161 -8.89 16.46 -2.67
CA PHE A 161 -10.00 17.37 -2.47
C PHE A 161 -10.16 17.78 -0.99
N LYS A 162 -10.03 16.83 -0.08
CA LYS A 162 -10.11 17.10 1.36
C LYS A 162 -8.95 17.96 1.84
N ARG A 163 -7.71 17.64 1.41
CA ARG A 163 -6.51 18.43 1.73
C ARG A 163 -6.52 19.80 1.06
N TYR A 164 -7.11 19.92 -0.13
CA TYR A 164 -7.32 21.21 -0.79
C TYR A 164 -8.24 22.13 0.03
N LYS A 165 -9.33 21.61 0.60
CA LYS A 165 -10.19 22.35 1.52
C LYS A 165 -9.45 22.84 2.77
N TYR A 166 -8.42 22.14 3.21
CA TYR A 166 -7.56 22.56 4.32
C TYR A 166 -6.48 23.59 3.91
N GLY A 167 -6.44 23.99 2.65
CA GLY A 167 -5.45 24.95 2.13
C GLY A 167 -4.03 24.38 2.00
N GLN A 168 -3.86 23.06 2.04
CA GLN A 168 -2.57 22.37 2.06
C GLN A 168 -2.05 21.97 0.68
N VAL A 169 -2.80 22.19 -0.40
CA VAL A 169 -2.43 21.76 -1.76
C VAL A 169 -1.88 22.90 -2.59
N ASP A 170 -0.70 22.73 -3.19
CA ASP A 170 -0.23 23.58 -4.29
C ASP A 170 -0.60 22.94 -5.63
N LEU A 171 -1.74 23.37 -6.17
CA LEU A 171 -2.30 22.79 -7.40
C LEU A 171 -1.38 22.98 -8.60
N LYS A 172 -0.69 24.16 -8.69
CA LYS A 172 0.21 24.45 -9.81
C LYS A 172 1.43 23.55 -9.80
N LEU A 173 2.04 23.33 -8.64
CA LEU A 173 3.15 22.38 -8.47
C LEU A 173 2.70 20.94 -8.80
N GLY A 174 1.55 20.54 -8.24
CA GLY A 174 0.97 19.21 -8.46
C GLY A 174 0.71 18.90 -9.94
N LEU A 175 0.10 19.82 -10.70
CA LEU A 175 -0.20 19.61 -12.12
C LEU A 175 1.07 19.57 -13.00
N ILE A 176 2.04 20.43 -12.73
CA ILE A 176 3.32 20.43 -13.47
C ILE A 176 4.06 19.11 -13.26
N MET A 177 4.17 18.64 -12.01
CA MET A 177 4.80 17.36 -11.71
C MET A 177 4.00 16.18 -12.23
N ALA A 178 2.67 16.26 -12.20
CA ALA A 178 1.80 15.21 -12.73
C ALA A 178 1.99 15.00 -14.23
N ALA A 179 2.18 16.09 -15.01
CA ALA A 179 2.45 15.98 -16.45
C ALA A 179 3.72 15.16 -16.75
N SER A 180 4.81 15.41 -16.01
CA SER A 180 6.05 14.62 -16.14
C SER A 180 5.89 13.21 -15.54
N ALA A 181 5.10 13.04 -14.48
CA ALA A 181 4.82 11.74 -13.88
C ALA A 181 4.07 10.81 -14.84
N VAL A 182 3.13 11.31 -15.65
CA VAL A 182 2.43 10.51 -16.68
C VAL A 182 3.41 9.91 -17.69
N LEU A 183 4.43 10.66 -18.11
CA LEU A 183 5.48 10.14 -18.99
C LEU A 183 6.29 9.04 -18.28
N GLY A 184 6.62 9.25 -17.01
CA GLY A 184 7.28 8.24 -16.18
C GLY A 184 6.44 6.96 -16.03
N VAL A 185 5.12 7.10 -15.83
CA VAL A 185 4.19 5.97 -15.76
C VAL A 185 4.21 5.13 -17.03
N LYS A 186 4.11 5.75 -18.21
CA LYS A 186 4.15 5.02 -19.49
C LYS A 186 5.44 4.21 -19.65
N LEU A 187 6.59 4.80 -19.32
CA LEU A 187 7.86 4.10 -19.39
C LEU A 187 7.95 2.99 -18.35
N GLY A 188 7.49 3.25 -17.12
CA GLY A 188 7.48 2.28 -16.03
C GLY A 188 6.62 1.05 -16.31
N ILE A 189 5.44 1.22 -16.92
CA ILE A 189 4.58 0.12 -17.34
C ILE A 189 5.29 -0.76 -18.38
N LYS A 190 5.90 -0.14 -19.41
CA LYS A 190 6.67 -0.88 -20.42
C LYS A 190 7.80 -1.69 -19.79
N PHE A 191 8.53 -1.08 -18.86
CA PHE A 191 9.64 -1.73 -18.16
C PHE A 191 9.16 -2.91 -17.30
N GLN A 192 8.10 -2.72 -16.52
CA GLN A 192 7.52 -3.77 -15.68
C GLN A 192 7.00 -4.94 -16.53
N GLN A 193 6.35 -4.65 -17.66
CA GLN A 193 5.92 -5.68 -18.60
C GLN A 193 7.09 -6.44 -19.21
N TYR A 194 8.16 -5.76 -19.61
CA TYR A 194 9.37 -6.41 -20.13
C TYR A 194 9.92 -7.42 -19.10
N ILE A 195 10.00 -7.05 -17.82
CA ILE A 195 10.44 -7.95 -16.75
C ILE A 195 9.49 -9.13 -16.61
N PHE A 196 8.18 -8.86 -16.59
CA PHE A 196 7.17 -9.90 -16.43
C PHE A 196 7.16 -10.89 -17.61
N HIS A 197 7.30 -10.41 -18.85
CA HIS A 197 7.36 -11.28 -20.03
C HIS A 197 8.66 -12.10 -20.09
N LYS A 198 9.80 -11.53 -19.66
CA LYS A 198 11.09 -12.19 -19.76
C LYS A 198 11.34 -13.21 -18.63
N TRP A 199 10.94 -12.91 -17.41
CA TRP A 199 11.23 -13.72 -16.22
C TRP A 199 9.99 -14.17 -15.45
N GLY A 200 8.81 -13.99 -16.00
CA GLY A 200 7.55 -14.39 -15.40
C GLY A 200 7.22 -13.70 -14.06
N ALA A 201 6.32 -14.32 -13.31
CA ALA A 201 5.88 -13.81 -12.00
C ALA A 201 7.03 -13.78 -10.98
N ALA A 202 7.88 -14.80 -10.93
CA ALA A 202 8.99 -14.87 -9.97
C ALA A 202 10.01 -13.75 -10.21
N GLY A 203 10.39 -13.47 -11.46
CA GLY A 203 11.27 -12.35 -11.80
C GLY A 203 10.67 -10.99 -11.47
N SER A 204 9.38 -10.80 -11.74
CA SER A 204 8.66 -9.58 -11.36
C SER A 204 8.61 -9.41 -9.83
N ASN A 205 8.35 -10.47 -9.07
CA ASN A 205 8.33 -10.46 -7.61
C ASN A 205 9.71 -10.08 -7.03
N LEU A 206 10.78 -10.67 -7.59
CA LEU A 206 12.16 -10.37 -7.18
C LEU A 206 12.51 -8.91 -7.48
N TYR A 207 12.27 -8.43 -8.71
CA TYR A 207 12.52 -7.05 -9.09
C TYR A 207 11.81 -6.05 -8.17
N VAL A 208 10.51 -6.24 -7.98
CA VAL A 208 9.71 -5.35 -7.13
C VAL A 208 10.25 -5.35 -5.70
N SER A 209 10.57 -6.52 -5.13
CA SER A 209 11.08 -6.61 -3.76
C SER A 209 12.47 -5.97 -3.59
N LEU A 210 13.39 -6.19 -4.53
CA LEU A 210 14.71 -5.55 -4.50
C LEU A 210 14.64 -4.03 -4.66
N ALA A 211 13.81 -3.55 -5.60
CA ALA A 211 13.59 -2.12 -5.79
C ALA A 211 12.93 -1.48 -4.56
N PHE A 212 11.98 -2.18 -3.91
CA PHE A 212 11.41 -1.74 -2.62
C PHE A 212 12.51 -1.61 -1.57
N VAL A 213 13.32 -2.64 -1.35
CA VAL A 213 14.39 -2.60 -0.34
C VAL A 213 15.33 -1.43 -0.61
N PHE A 214 15.81 -1.29 -1.84
CA PHE A 214 16.73 -0.21 -2.20
C PHE A 214 16.13 1.18 -1.93
N ILE A 215 14.93 1.45 -2.44
CA ILE A 215 14.27 2.76 -2.30
C ILE A 215 13.91 3.04 -0.82
N LEU A 216 13.34 2.04 -0.13
CA LEU A 216 12.89 2.25 1.24
C LEU A 216 14.05 2.41 2.23
N VAL A 217 15.18 1.73 2.00
CA VAL A 217 16.38 1.91 2.84
C VAL A 217 17.04 3.26 2.56
N THR A 218 17.25 3.61 1.29
CA THR A 218 17.95 4.86 0.93
C THR A 218 17.11 6.10 1.27
N VAL A 219 15.91 6.18 0.75
CA VAL A 219 15.03 7.34 0.97
C VAL A 219 14.45 7.33 2.38
N GLY A 220 13.97 6.17 2.85
CA GLY A 220 13.41 6.02 4.20
C GLY A 220 14.45 6.29 5.29
N GLY A 221 15.67 5.80 5.13
CA GLY A 221 16.79 6.06 6.04
C GLY A 221 17.13 7.55 6.10
N TYR A 222 17.20 8.23 4.94
CA TYR A 222 17.45 9.66 4.90
C TYR A 222 16.32 10.47 5.56
N VAL A 223 15.07 10.15 5.23
CA VAL A 223 13.88 10.83 5.80
C VAL A 223 13.79 10.60 7.31
N PHE A 224 14.07 9.37 7.78
CA PHE A 224 14.07 9.07 9.20
C PHE A 224 15.18 9.81 9.95
N TYR A 225 16.39 9.85 9.38
CA TYR A 225 17.50 10.61 9.95
C TYR A 225 17.17 12.10 10.05
N ASP A 226 16.61 12.68 8.99
CA ASP A 226 16.20 14.08 8.97
C ASP A 226 15.09 14.37 10.00
N ALA A 227 14.11 13.46 10.13
CA ALA A 227 13.06 13.55 11.14
C ALA A 227 13.63 13.53 12.57
N TRP A 228 14.58 12.61 12.84
CA TRP A 228 15.23 12.49 14.13
C TRP A 228 16.06 13.73 14.48
N LYS A 229 16.79 14.27 13.51
CA LYS A 229 17.55 15.50 13.68
C LYS A 229 16.64 16.70 13.96
N SER A 230 15.56 16.85 13.19
CA SER A 230 14.59 17.93 13.34
C SER A 230 13.82 17.86 14.67
N SER A 231 13.68 16.67 15.24
CA SER A 231 13.06 16.47 16.56
C SER A 231 13.92 17.03 17.72
N LYS A 232 15.24 17.13 17.56
CA LYS A 232 16.18 17.67 18.56
C LYS A 232 16.34 19.20 18.47
N ASP A 233 16.13 19.77 17.30
CA ASP A 233 16.07 21.22 17.09
C ASP A 233 14.67 21.73 17.46
N THR A 234 14.49 23.04 17.57
CA THR A 234 13.26 23.74 18.03
C THR A 234 11.95 23.39 17.33
N GLY A 235 11.90 22.33 16.54
CA GLY A 235 10.70 21.79 15.86
C GLY A 235 10.28 22.60 14.62
N GLU A 236 11.05 23.58 14.19
CA GLU A 236 10.85 24.28 12.92
C GLU A 236 11.50 23.50 11.77
N GLU A 237 10.74 23.32 10.70
CA GLU A 237 11.21 22.62 9.50
C GLU A 237 12.14 23.55 8.70
N LYS A 238 13.44 23.26 8.71
CA LYS A 238 14.43 23.99 7.90
C LYS A 238 14.40 23.45 6.47
N THR A 239 14.32 24.35 5.50
CA THR A 239 14.45 24.00 4.08
C THR A 239 15.78 23.31 3.82
N SER A 240 15.78 22.24 3.03
CA SER A 240 16.97 21.47 2.68
C SER A 240 18.04 22.35 2.03
N LYS A 241 19.31 22.17 2.40
CA LYS A 241 20.45 22.85 1.77
C LYS A 241 20.48 22.65 0.25
N LEU A 242 20.11 21.46 -0.22
CA LEU A 242 20.02 21.16 -1.65
C LEU A 242 18.94 22.00 -2.32
N ALA A 243 17.75 22.09 -1.73
CA ALA A 243 16.66 22.91 -2.27
C ALA A 243 17.07 24.39 -2.35
N LEU A 244 17.69 24.93 -1.29
CA LEU A 244 18.18 26.32 -1.30
C LEU A 244 19.20 26.56 -2.42
N LYS A 245 20.12 25.62 -2.63
CA LYS A 245 21.09 25.68 -3.73
C LYS A 245 20.42 25.63 -5.11
N LEU A 246 19.41 24.77 -5.30
CA LEU A 246 18.68 24.68 -6.57
C LEU A 246 17.80 25.90 -6.82
N GLN A 247 17.22 26.49 -5.79
CA GLN A 247 16.43 27.72 -5.87
C GLN A 247 17.28 28.94 -6.24
N SER A 248 18.58 28.97 -5.89
CA SER A 248 19.50 30.03 -6.28
C SER A 248 19.92 29.97 -7.75
N ILE A 249 19.67 28.86 -8.45
CA ILE A 249 20.00 28.65 -9.87
C ILE A 249 18.85 29.20 -10.72
N ASN A 250 19.05 30.31 -11.38
CA ASN A 250 18.03 30.99 -12.19
C ASN A 250 18.02 30.54 -13.65
N ILE A 251 17.56 29.31 -13.90
CA ILE A 251 17.37 28.77 -15.26
C ILE A 251 15.90 28.99 -15.69
N PRO A 252 15.62 29.75 -16.76
CA PRO A 252 14.25 29.94 -17.24
C PRO A 252 13.63 28.63 -17.75
N PRO A 253 12.32 28.41 -17.59
CA PRO A 253 11.35 29.26 -16.90
C PRO A 253 11.38 29.10 -15.38
N MET A 254 11.44 30.23 -14.66
CA MET A 254 11.32 30.27 -13.21
C MET A 254 9.85 30.34 -12.80
N ILE A 255 9.42 29.45 -11.91
CA ILE A 255 8.04 29.36 -11.47
C ILE A 255 7.94 29.60 -9.97
N TYR A 256 6.98 30.46 -9.58
CA TYR A 256 6.62 30.65 -8.17
C TYR A 256 5.39 29.80 -7.82
N PHE A 257 5.54 28.98 -6.78
CA PHE A 257 4.53 28.12 -6.20
C PHE A 257 3.99 28.76 -4.92
N LYS A 258 2.76 29.27 -5.00
CA LYS A 258 2.19 30.16 -3.98
C LYS A 258 2.01 29.49 -2.62
N LYS A 259 1.49 28.24 -2.60
CA LYS A 259 1.22 27.50 -1.35
C LYS A 259 2.50 26.91 -0.76
N ALA A 260 3.39 26.43 -1.59
CA ALA A 260 4.70 25.94 -1.17
C ALA A 260 5.65 27.09 -0.77
N ASN A 261 5.34 28.33 -1.14
CA ASN A 261 6.16 29.55 -0.96
C ASN A 261 7.58 29.35 -1.53
N VAL A 262 7.70 28.79 -2.71
CA VAL A 262 8.97 28.43 -3.36
C VAL A 262 9.02 29.01 -4.76
N ARG A 263 10.17 29.60 -5.14
CA ARG A 263 10.50 29.99 -6.50
C ARG A 263 11.65 29.12 -7.01
N ILE A 264 11.39 28.31 -8.04
CA ILE A 264 12.38 27.37 -8.58
C ILE A 264 12.21 27.22 -10.10
N SER A 265 13.27 26.81 -10.79
CA SER A 265 13.22 26.48 -12.21
C SER A 265 12.35 25.23 -12.46
N LEU A 266 11.54 25.27 -13.51
CA LEU A 266 10.73 24.14 -13.98
C LEU A 266 11.57 22.88 -14.18
N TRP A 267 12.80 23.01 -14.68
CA TRP A 267 13.69 21.90 -15.00
C TRP A 267 14.02 21.01 -13.79
N PHE A 268 13.98 21.54 -12.57
CA PHE A 268 14.21 20.75 -11.36
C PHE A 268 12.96 20.00 -10.88
N THR A 269 11.77 20.43 -11.28
CA THR A 269 10.51 19.73 -10.90
C THR A 269 10.22 18.56 -11.82
N ILE A 270 10.63 18.63 -13.10
CA ILE A 270 10.38 17.58 -14.11
C ILE A 270 11.01 16.22 -13.74
N PRO A 271 12.30 16.12 -13.38
CA PRO A 271 12.91 14.85 -12.99
C PRO A 271 12.24 14.19 -11.78
N VAL A 272 11.84 15.02 -10.79
CA VAL A 272 11.14 14.52 -9.59
C VAL A 272 9.79 13.93 -9.96
N GLY A 273 8.98 14.65 -10.75
CA GLY A 273 7.70 14.15 -11.24
C GLY A 273 7.86 12.89 -12.09
N PHE A 274 8.79 12.88 -13.03
CA PHE A 274 9.09 11.72 -13.88
C PHE A 274 9.48 10.48 -13.06
N ALA A 275 10.42 10.62 -12.11
CA ALA A 275 10.83 9.53 -11.21
C ALA A 275 9.66 9.03 -10.35
N THR A 276 8.80 9.94 -9.86
CA THR A 276 7.57 9.61 -9.13
C THR A 276 6.67 8.71 -9.96
N GLY A 277 6.42 9.05 -11.22
CA GLY A 277 5.59 8.27 -12.14
C GLY A 277 6.21 6.92 -12.51
N LEU A 278 7.51 6.92 -12.82
CA LEU A 278 8.27 5.72 -13.16
C LEU A 278 8.20 4.67 -12.05
N LEU A 279 8.48 5.07 -10.81
CA LEU A 279 8.44 4.17 -9.66
C LEU A 279 7.01 3.83 -9.22
N ALA A 280 6.05 4.72 -9.46
CA ALA A 280 4.64 4.39 -9.24
C ALA A 280 4.17 3.25 -10.14
N ALA A 281 4.63 3.21 -11.39
CA ALA A 281 4.24 2.20 -12.37
C ALA A 281 5.03 0.89 -12.25
N THR A 282 6.30 0.95 -11.85
CA THR A 282 7.13 -0.25 -11.75
C THR A 282 6.95 -1.00 -10.43
N ILE A 283 6.86 -0.27 -9.32
CA ILE A 283 6.82 -0.83 -7.97
C ILE A 283 5.69 -0.25 -7.10
N ALA A 284 4.79 0.55 -7.68
CA ALA A 284 3.70 1.26 -7.02
C ALA A 284 4.11 2.32 -5.95
N VAL A 285 5.37 2.74 -5.84
CA VAL A 285 5.96 3.55 -4.73
C VAL A 285 6.21 5.02 -5.10
N GLY A 286 5.45 5.58 -6.06
CA GLY A 286 5.66 6.96 -6.53
C GLY A 286 5.77 8.02 -5.43
N GLY A 287 4.84 8.03 -4.48
CA GLY A 287 4.79 9.05 -3.43
C GLY A 287 5.98 9.10 -2.48
N PHE A 288 6.75 8.01 -2.38
CA PHE A 288 7.98 8.01 -1.57
C PHE A 288 9.18 8.66 -2.26
N ILE A 289 9.05 8.96 -3.54
CA ILE A 289 9.99 9.82 -4.24
C ILE A 289 9.37 11.21 -4.43
N GLY A 290 8.08 11.28 -4.74
CA GLY A 290 7.37 12.53 -4.95
C GLY A 290 7.40 13.45 -3.73
N VAL A 291 7.03 12.94 -2.56
CA VAL A 291 7.01 13.75 -1.32
C VAL A 291 8.43 14.18 -0.92
N PRO A 292 9.43 13.30 -0.72
CA PRO A 292 10.79 13.72 -0.45
C PRO A 292 11.40 14.59 -1.57
N GLY A 293 11.10 14.29 -2.83
CA GLY A 293 11.54 15.12 -3.95
C GLY A 293 11.02 16.56 -3.86
N MET A 294 9.74 16.74 -3.53
CA MET A 294 9.19 18.08 -3.28
C MET A 294 9.82 18.75 -2.05
N MET A 295 10.10 17.99 -0.98
CA MET A 295 10.70 18.54 0.23
C MET A 295 12.18 18.89 0.04
N TYR A 296 12.97 17.99 -0.52
CA TYR A 296 14.43 18.10 -0.53
C TYR A 296 15.00 18.70 -1.82
N VAL A 297 14.30 18.61 -2.94
CA VAL A 297 14.72 19.18 -4.23
C VAL A 297 13.99 20.51 -4.50
N VAL A 298 12.66 20.52 -4.34
CA VAL A 298 11.86 21.74 -4.59
C VAL A 298 11.91 22.69 -3.38
N GLY A 299 11.91 22.16 -2.16
CA GLY A 299 11.92 22.93 -0.91
C GLY A 299 10.52 23.22 -0.34
N ALA A 300 9.52 22.45 -0.76
CA ALA A 300 8.16 22.59 -0.23
C ALA A 300 8.07 22.06 1.21
N PRO A 301 7.28 22.68 2.10
CA PRO A 301 6.98 22.16 3.43
C PRO A 301 6.33 20.77 3.36
N GLY A 302 6.60 19.91 4.36
CA GLY A 302 6.15 18.50 4.36
C GLY A 302 4.64 18.33 4.21
N LEU A 303 3.83 19.15 4.88
CA LEU A 303 2.37 19.14 4.74
C LEU A 303 1.91 19.52 3.33
N ILE A 304 2.53 20.52 2.72
CA ILE A 304 2.21 20.94 1.34
C ILE A 304 2.66 19.89 0.34
N ALA A 305 3.89 19.36 0.49
CA ALA A 305 4.41 18.30 -0.35
C ALA A 305 3.52 17.05 -0.33
N SER A 306 3.15 16.59 0.87
CA SER A 306 2.30 15.42 1.04
C SER A 306 0.90 15.60 0.48
N ALA A 307 0.31 16.79 0.60
CA ALA A 307 -1.00 17.09 0.05
C ALA A 307 -0.97 17.23 -1.48
N THR A 308 0.09 17.86 -2.00
CA THR A 308 0.30 18.06 -3.44
C THR A 308 0.56 16.75 -4.16
N GLU A 309 1.25 15.80 -3.51
CA GLU A 309 1.45 14.45 -4.05
C GLU A 309 0.13 13.72 -4.31
N LEU A 310 -0.93 13.96 -3.54
CA LEU A 310 -2.23 13.36 -3.83
C LEU A 310 -2.81 13.84 -5.17
N VAL A 311 -2.52 15.07 -5.59
CA VAL A 311 -2.91 15.56 -6.93
C VAL A 311 -2.12 14.85 -8.02
N ILE A 312 -0.81 14.68 -7.82
CA ILE A 312 0.06 13.93 -8.72
C ILE A 312 -0.43 12.48 -8.82
N ALA A 313 -0.71 11.85 -7.67
CA ALA A 313 -1.20 10.48 -7.58
C ALA A 313 -2.57 10.29 -8.25
N PHE A 314 -3.46 11.29 -8.19
CA PHE A 314 -4.73 11.28 -8.90
C PHE A 314 -4.52 11.25 -10.42
N VAL A 315 -3.76 12.18 -10.97
CA VAL A 315 -3.55 12.32 -12.40
C VAL A 315 -2.77 11.12 -12.98
N MET A 316 -1.63 10.78 -12.37
CA MET A 316 -0.83 9.64 -12.83
C MET A 316 -1.51 8.29 -12.59
N GLY A 317 -2.32 8.19 -11.53
CA GLY A 317 -3.11 7.01 -11.22
C GLY A 317 -4.20 6.77 -12.25
N CYS A 318 -4.89 7.82 -12.71
CA CYS A 318 -5.88 7.74 -13.78
C CYS A 318 -5.23 7.24 -15.08
N ALA A 319 -4.15 7.89 -15.52
CA ALA A 319 -3.43 7.50 -16.74
C ALA A 319 -2.89 6.05 -16.66
N GLY A 320 -2.28 5.67 -15.54
CA GLY A 320 -1.74 4.33 -15.33
C GLY A 320 -2.82 3.26 -15.21
N SER A 321 -3.99 3.59 -14.64
CA SER A 321 -5.13 2.66 -14.56
C SER A 321 -5.64 2.25 -15.91
N ILE A 322 -5.80 3.21 -16.82
CA ILE A 322 -6.24 2.95 -18.20
C ILE A 322 -5.23 2.02 -18.89
N GLU A 323 -3.93 2.35 -18.79
CA GLU A 323 -2.90 1.57 -19.47
C GLU A 323 -2.75 0.15 -18.90
N TRP A 324 -2.79 -0.02 -17.56
CA TRP A 324 -2.75 -1.34 -16.91
C TRP A 324 -4.00 -2.18 -17.18
N ALA A 325 -5.18 -1.55 -17.24
CA ALA A 325 -6.44 -2.24 -17.59
C ALA A 325 -6.40 -2.77 -19.02
N LEU A 326 -5.88 -1.99 -19.97
CA LEU A 326 -5.68 -2.42 -21.38
C LEU A 326 -4.70 -3.60 -21.50
N LYS A 327 -3.82 -3.80 -20.52
CA LYS A 327 -2.88 -4.93 -20.46
C LYS A 327 -3.46 -6.18 -19.76
N GLY A 328 -4.69 -6.11 -19.23
CA GLY A 328 -5.34 -7.23 -18.56
C GLY A 328 -4.74 -7.65 -17.22
N LEU A 329 -3.88 -6.81 -16.59
CA LEU A 329 -3.19 -7.14 -15.35
C LEU A 329 -3.88 -6.58 -14.09
N VAL A 330 -5.03 -5.91 -14.22
CA VAL A 330 -5.80 -5.39 -13.09
C VAL A 330 -6.75 -6.46 -12.57
N ASP A 331 -6.57 -6.88 -11.31
CA ASP A 331 -7.61 -7.65 -10.60
C ASP A 331 -8.64 -6.67 -10.02
N ILE A 332 -9.80 -6.61 -10.66
CA ILE A 332 -10.86 -5.67 -10.29
C ILE A 332 -11.44 -5.96 -8.90
N ARG A 333 -11.45 -7.23 -8.46
CA ARG A 333 -11.96 -7.65 -7.15
C ARG A 333 -11.08 -7.08 -6.04
N LEU A 334 -9.76 -7.31 -6.14
CA LEU A 334 -8.77 -6.75 -5.20
C LEU A 334 -8.81 -5.23 -5.21
N THR A 335 -8.90 -4.62 -6.41
CA THR A 335 -8.97 -3.18 -6.59
C THR A 335 -10.16 -2.57 -5.85
N LEU A 336 -11.36 -3.14 -6.01
CA LEU A 336 -12.57 -2.64 -5.37
C LEU A 336 -12.57 -2.83 -3.85
N LEU A 337 -12.09 -3.97 -3.35
CA LEU A 337 -11.98 -4.21 -1.92
C LEU A 337 -11.03 -3.22 -1.24
N ILE A 338 -9.85 -3.04 -1.82
CA ILE A 338 -8.87 -2.09 -1.31
C ILE A 338 -9.41 -0.66 -1.41
N LEU A 339 -10.08 -0.30 -2.51
CA LEU A 339 -10.68 1.01 -2.70
C LEU A 339 -11.71 1.29 -1.62
N PHE A 340 -12.67 0.38 -1.42
CA PHE A 340 -13.70 0.52 -0.41
C PHE A 340 -13.12 0.84 0.96
N ALA A 341 -12.20 0.03 1.45
CA ALA A 341 -11.58 0.22 2.76
C ALA A 341 -10.70 1.49 2.82
N SER A 342 -9.95 1.78 1.75
CA SER A 342 -9.03 2.91 1.70
C SER A 342 -9.73 4.27 1.63
N LEU A 343 -10.97 4.35 1.13
CA LEU A 343 -11.74 5.59 1.12
C LEU A 343 -12.07 6.10 2.52
N PHE A 344 -12.32 5.22 3.47
CA PHE A 344 -12.47 5.60 4.88
C PHE A 344 -11.14 6.01 5.50
N GLY A 345 -10.09 5.20 5.24
CA GLY A 345 -8.75 5.48 5.74
C GLY A 345 -8.20 6.82 5.28
N VAL A 346 -8.30 7.15 3.99
CA VAL A 346 -7.76 8.40 3.42
C VAL A 346 -8.39 9.65 4.00
N GLN A 347 -9.68 9.60 4.28
CA GLN A 347 -10.39 10.72 4.90
C GLN A 347 -9.92 10.95 6.34
N LEU A 348 -9.73 9.87 7.10
CA LEU A 348 -9.25 9.94 8.47
C LEU A 348 -7.78 10.39 8.53
N GLY A 349 -6.94 9.88 7.63
CA GLY A 349 -5.55 10.29 7.50
C GLY A 349 -5.40 11.76 7.13
N ALA A 350 -6.19 12.25 6.17
CA ALA A 350 -6.21 13.66 5.80
C ALA A 350 -6.67 14.56 6.96
N LEU A 351 -7.66 14.13 7.75
CA LEU A 351 -8.06 14.84 8.95
C LEU A 351 -6.94 14.88 9.98
N GLY A 352 -6.18 13.79 10.14
CA GLY A 352 -5.04 13.72 11.06
C GLY A 352 -4.00 14.82 10.83
N THR A 353 -3.83 15.27 9.59
CA THR A 353 -2.84 16.31 9.24
C THR A 353 -3.18 17.71 9.78
N THR A 354 -4.42 17.95 10.17
CA THR A 354 -4.82 19.23 10.77
C THR A 354 -4.45 19.35 12.25
N TYR A 355 -4.04 18.24 12.86
CA TYR A 355 -3.73 18.14 14.29
C TYR A 355 -2.25 17.88 14.58
N VAL A 356 -1.41 17.79 13.54
CA VAL A 356 0.02 17.45 13.70
C VAL A 356 0.92 18.50 13.06
N LYS A 357 2.17 18.53 13.51
CA LYS A 357 3.22 19.38 12.92
C LYS A 357 3.84 18.71 11.69
N ASP A 358 4.46 19.49 10.81
CA ASP A 358 5.08 19.06 9.55
C ASP A 358 6.08 17.90 9.72
N HIS A 359 6.91 17.94 10.78
CA HIS A 359 7.92 16.91 11.02
C HIS A 359 7.30 15.50 11.23
N MET A 360 6.04 15.42 11.67
CA MET A 360 5.35 14.15 11.88
C MET A 360 5.13 13.37 10.57
N ILE A 361 5.02 14.08 9.44
CA ILE A 361 4.97 13.45 8.12
C ILE A 361 6.24 12.62 7.88
N LYS A 362 7.41 13.21 8.18
CA LYS A 362 8.72 12.57 8.04
C LYS A 362 8.88 11.38 9.00
N VAL A 363 8.48 11.55 10.27
CA VAL A 363 8.55 10.49 11.28
C VAL A 363 7.74 9.27 10.86
N VAL A 364 6.47 9.47 10.51
CA VAL A 364 5.58 8.37 10.10
C VAL A 364 6.11 7.71 8.83
N MET A 365 6.49 8.52 7.82
CA MET A 365 6.98 8.03 6.54
C MET A 365 8.26 7.22 6.72
N GLY A 366 9.28 7.78 7.38
CA GLY A 366 10.58 7.10 7.55
C GLY A 366 10.47 5.81 8.38
N THR A 367 9.70 5.85 9.48
CA THR A 367 9.50 4.66 10.33
C THR A 367 8.88 3.50 9.56
N ILE A 368 7.77 3.76 8.84
CA ILE A 368 7.07 2.71 8.10
C ILE A 368 7.94 2.19 6.95
N MET A 369 8.62 3.08 6.23
CA MET A 369 9.51 2.70 5.12
C MET A 369 10.58 1.70 5.58
N LEU A 370 11.24 1.95 6.70
CA LEU A 370 12.30 1.07 7.20
C LEU A 370 11.76 -0.30 7.63
N ILE A 371 10.62 -0.35 8.32
CA ILE A 371 10.02 -1.63 8.73
C ILE A 371 9.60 -2.44 7.51
N VAL A 372 8.98 -1.80 6.49
CA VAL A 372 8.60 -2.47 5.24
C VAL A 372 9.83 -2.94 4.45
N ALA A 373 10.94 -2.19 4.47
CA ALA A 373 12.19 -2.60 3.83
C ALA A 373 12.70 -3.93 4.40
N VAL A 374 12.69 -4.08 5.73
CA VAL A 374 13.05 -5.34 6.40
C VAL A 374 12.13 -6.48 5.97
N SER A 375 10.82 -6.26 5.97
CA SER A 375 9.84 -7.25 5.50
C SER A 375 10.14 -7.71 4.07
N ARG A 376 10.38 -6.77 3.14
CA ARG A 376 10.66 -7.12 1.74
C ARG A 376 12.02 -7.79 1.55
N GLY A 377 13.03 -7.40 2.33
CA GLY A 377 14.33 -8.07 2.34
C GLY A 377 14.22 -9.55 2.70
N LEU A 378 13.41 -9.89 3.70
CA LEU A 378 13.16 -11.27 4.12
C LEU A 378 12.40 -12.11 3.08
N ALA A 379 11.66 -11.48 2.17
CA ALA A 379 10.97 -12.17 1.08
C ALA A 379 11.89 -12.48 -0.13
N VAL A 380 13.01 -11.76 -0.30
CA VAL A 380 13.92 -11.90 -1.44
C VAL A 380 14.45 -13.33 -1.61
N PRO A 381 14.93 -14.03 -0.56
CA PRO A 381 15.47 -15.38 -0.72
C PRO A 381 14.49 -16.38 -1.35
N LYS A 382 13.17 -16.26 -1.02
CA LYS A 382 12.15 -17.09 -1.65
C LYS A 382 12.10 -16.87 -3.16
N TYR A 383 12.09 -15.61 -3.63
CA TYR A 383 12.01 -15.31 -5.06
C TYR A 383 13.27 -15.72 -5.81
N LEU A 384 14.45 -15.70 -5.16
CA LEU A 384 15.69 -16.26 -5.70
C LEU A 384 15.59 -17.78 -5.84
N THR A 385 14.95 -18.45 -4.87
CA THR A 385 14.69 -19.91 -4.93
C THR A 385 13.71 -20.25 -6.06
N ASP A 386 12.66 -19.46 -6.22
CA ASP A 386 11.66 -19.64 -7.28
C ASP A 386 12.27 -19.49 -8.70
N LEU A 387 13.37 -18.71 -8.82
CA LEU A 387 14.14 -18.53 -10.06
C LEU A 387 15.27 -19.57 -10.24
N GLY A 388 15.46 -20.48 -9.29
CA GLY A 388 16.55 -21.46 -9.33
C GLY A 388 17.95 -20.89 -9.08
N ILE A 389 18.06 -19.62 -8.63
CA ILE A 389 19.35 -18.96 -8.32
C ILE A 389 19.88 -19.39 -6.95
N LEU A 390 18.98 -19.67 -6.01
CA LEU A 390 19.29 -20.10 -4.66
C LEU A 390 18.52 -21.39 -4.36
N SER A 391 19.14 -22.36 -3.69
CA SER A 391 18.48 -23.58 -3.23
C SER A 391 18.28 -23.51 -1.71
N LEU A 392 17.09 -23.20 -1.26
CA LEU A 392 16.70 -23.24 0.15
C LEU A 392 15.67 -24.32 0.41
N GLU A 393 15.77 -24.92 1.58
CA GLU A 393 14.77 -25.89 2.05
C GLU A 393 13.39 -25.22 2.17
N LYS A 394 12.31 -25.97 1.85
CA LYS A 394 10.92 -25.49 1.93
C LYS A 394 10.56 -24.94 3.31
N GLY A 395 11.08 -25.53 4.39
CA GLY A 395 10.90 -25.05 5.76
C GLY A 395 11.45 -23.65 5.98
N THR A 396 12.68 -23.41 5.52
CA THR A 396 13.38 -22.10 5.64
C THR A 396 12.66 -21.02 4.82
N THR A 397 12.26 -21.32 3.58
CA THR A 397 11.53 -20.37 2.73
C THR A 397 10.17 -19.99 3.33
N SER A 398 9.45 -20.96 3.89
CA SER A 398 8.18 -20.73 4.59
C SER A 398 8.37 -19.85 5.83
N LEU A 399 9.39 -20.13 6.66
CA LEU A 399 9.73 -19.33 7.83
C LEU A 399 10.02 -17.88 7.46
N LEU A 400 10.85 -17.65 6.43
CA LEU A 400 11.20 -16.31 5.96
C LEU A 400 9.96 -15.54 5.46
N MET A 401 9.08 -16.20 4.72
CA MET A 401 7.84 -15.58 4.23
C MET A 401 6.87 -15.23 5.37
N ASN A 402 6.70 -16.12 6.34
CA ASN A 402 5.85 -15.88 7.51
C ASN A 402 6.41 -14.73 8.37
N THR A 403 7.72 -14.69 8.57
CA THR A 403 8.39 -13.58 9.27
C THR A 403 8.26 -12.26 8.51
N SER A 404 8.42 -12.29 7.18
CA SER A 404 8.18 -11.13 6.31
C SER A 404 6.75 -10.61 6.45
N PHE A 405 5.76 -11.51 6.47
CA PHE A 405 4.36 -11.16 6.64
C PHE A 405 4.07 -10.56 8.03
N ALA A 406 4.63 -11.15 9.09
CA ALA A 406 4.50 -10.63 10.45
C ALA A 406 5.09 -9.21 10.58
N ILE A 407 6.30 -8.98 10.05
CA ILE A 407 6.93 -7.65 10.06
C ILE A 407 6.13 -6.65 9.22
N MET A 408 5.54 -7.08 8.11
CA MET A 408 4.64 -6.24 7.31
C MET A 408 3.42 -5.80 8.11
N THR A 409 2.82 -6.72 8.88
CA THR A 409 1.68 -6.42 9.75
C THR A 409 2.07 -5.43 10.87
N ILE A 410 3.27 -5.61 11.43
CA ILE A 410 3.82 -4.66 12.43
C ILE A 410 4.00 -3.27 11.80
N ALA A 411 4.49 -3.17 10.57
CA ALA A 411 4.64 -1.89 9.89
C ALA A 411 3.30 -1.15 9.72
N LEU A 412 2.25 -1.90 9.34
CA LEU A 412 0.87 -1.39 9.22
C LEU A 412 0.36 -0.84 10.55
N LEU A 413 0.48 -1.63 11.61
CA LEU A 413 0.03 -1.26 12.94
C LEU A 413 0.78 -0.05 13.48
N THR A 414 2.10 -0.04 13.35
CA THR A 414 2.95 1.08 13.77
C THR A 414 2.52 2.37 13.10
N GLY A 415 2.30 2.34 11.78
CA GLY A 415 1.82 3.50 11.03
C GLY A 415 0.45 4.00 11.51
N ALA A 416 -0.51 3.08 11.67
CA ALA A 416 -1.85 3.41 12.13
C ALA A 416 -1.83 4.00 13.55
N VAL A 417 -1.10 3.38 14.47
CA VAL A 417 -0.98 3.81 15.88
C VAL A 417 -0.33 5.20 15.96
N ILE A 418 0.79 5.42 15.27
CA ILE A 418 1.46 6.73 15.30
C ILE A 418 0.51 7.83 14.80
N ILE A 419 -0.19 7.62 13.69
CA ILE A 419 -1.12 8.61 13.12
C ILE A 419 -2.27 8.88 14.09
N LEU A 420 -2.96 7.83 14.56
CA LEU A 420 -4.15 7.95 15.41
C LEU A 420 -3.84 8.54 16.79
N VAL A 421 -2.74 8.14 17.41
CA VAL A 421 -2.31 8.68 18.72
C VAL A 421 -1.96 10.16 18.63
N ASN A 422 -1.21 10.56 17.61
CA ASN A 422 -0.85 11.97 17.43
C ASN A 422 -2.06 12.83 17.07
N MET A 423 -2.95 12.32 16.23
CA MET A 423 -4.24 12.98 15.95
C MET A 423 -5.04 13.18 17.26
N TRP A 424 -5.15 12.14 18.09
CA TRP A 424 -5.87 12.23 19.37
C TRP A 424 -5.24 13.23 20.34
N LYS A 425 -3.90 13.22 20.47
CA LYS A 425 -3.16 14.21 21.27
C LYS A 425 -3.38 15.63 20.78
N GLY A 426 -3.32 15.85 19.46
CA GLY A 426 -3.57 17.15 18.84
C GLY A 426 -5.00 17.65 19.08
N MET A 427 -6.00 16.79 18.91
CA MET A 427 -7.40 17.12 19.19
C MET A 427 -7.63 17.48 20.66
N ARG A 428 -7.00 16.76 21.61
CA ARG A 428 -7.09 17.10 23.04
C ARG A 428 -6.51 18.48 23.32
N LYS A 429 -5.32 18.76 22.78
CA LYS A 429 -4.64 20.06 22.98
C LYS A 429 -5.47 21.23 22.45
N GLN A 430 -6.07 21.06 21.28
CA GLN A 430 -6.93 22.09 20.67
C GLN A 430 -8.18 22.35 21.55
N LYS A 431 -8.87 21.30 22.01
CA LYS A 431 -10.03 21.44 22.90
C LYS A 431 -9.70 22.13 24.23
N THR A 432 -8.52 21.83 24.78
CA THR A 432 -8.08 22.50 26.01
C THR A 432 -7.81 23.99 25.75
N ALA A 433 -7.19 24.34 24.62
CA ALA A 433 -6.95 25.72 24.24
C ALA A 433 -8.27 26.51 24.03
N GLU A 434 -9.22 25.91 23.30
CA GLU A 434 -10.56 26.48 23.08
C GLU A 434 -11.33 26.68 24.39
N ALA A 435 -11.20 25.74 25.35
CA ALA A 435 -11.84 25.86 26.67
C ALA A 435 -11.20 27.00 27.51
N VAL A 436 -9.88 27.15 27.46
CA VAL A 436 -9.17 28.24 28.16
C VAL A 436 -9.57 29.60 27.56
N GLU A 437 -9.61 29.71 26.24
CA GLU A 437 -10.01 30.94 25.54
C GLU A 437 -11.48 31.33 25.84
N ALA A 438 -12.38 30.32 25.94
CA ALA A 438 -13.77 30.54 26.32
C ALA A 438 -13.91 31.05 27.77
N LEU A 439 -13.07 30.57 28.68
CA LEU A 439 -13.02 31.04 30.08
C LEU A 439 -12.46 32.47 30.18
N GLU A 440 -11.41 32.78 29.43
CA GLU A 440 -10.81 34.16 29.40
C GLU A 440 -11.75 35.20 28.81
N HIS A 441 -12.62 34.80 27.85
CA HIS A 441 -13.59 35.70 27.23
C HIS A 441 -14.97 35.71 27.90
N GLY A 442 -15.13 35.07 29.07
CA GLY A 442 -16.35 35.15 29.90
C GLY A 442 -17.62 34.57 29.20
N LYS A 443 -17.44 33.62 28.28
CA LYS A 443 -18.54 33.01 27.50
C LYS A 443 -19.11 31.74 28.12
N ILE A 444 -18.76 31.45 29.39
CA ILE A 444 -19.36 30.38 30.22
C ILE A 444 -19.64 30.93 31.61
#